data_81800a7f27dfdfa1451f31e3d1d94450
#
_entry.id   81800a7f27dfdfa1451f31e3d1d94450
#
_cell.length_a   1.000
_cell.length_b   1.000
_cell.length_c   1.000
_cell.angle_alpha   90.00
_cell.angle_beta   90.00
_cell.angle_gamma   90.00
#
_symmetry.space_group_name_H-M   'P 1'
#
loop_
_entity.id
_entity.type
_entity.pdbx_description
1 polymer ?
#
loop_
_entity_poly.entity_id
_entity_poly.type
_entity_poly.pdbx_seq_one_letter_code
_entity_poly.pdbx_strand_id
1 'polypeptide(L)'
;MKKIFLLNYAPPSSSIYKYSQRIYECTSEYSEQINLRYSNRSNKWEQTVQGRIFESPVKNVLSANILFSSVFFRNARKYILNSSGKDRVVHYTHQTLSPFKFDLERSVVSIHDNPYTGLKYGVYTSDRQNTIDKMMFRLYSRSIKHNLARYMKFKYVITTSDYVKNSLIKYGFRNEITTIYPPVGNQFVPIEGKEKIREELKLPRDKRLLLSVSTDQPRKNLKLLEQLMKRLDKSFQLVRVGKPILNSINFSNVDQQTINKIYNACDVLVMPSFEEGFGSPVAEALTVGLPVACSDIEIFHELCGKYAFYFDPNSVEDFERSVTTAVENLDLYKDKMIERSSNFSHLTFCSNINNYYDQKFFM
;
A
#
# COMPACT_ATOMS: atom_id res chain seq x y z
N MET A 1 29.68 3.87 -13.01
CA MET A 1 28.70 2.74 -13.12
C MET A 1 27.48 3.15 -12.34
N LYS A 2 26.29 3.19 -12.97
CA LYS A 2 25.01 3.46 -12.33
C LYS A 2 24.82 2.53 -11.13
N LYS A 3 24.49 3.03 -9.95
CA LYS A 3 24.17 2.19 -8.79
C LYS A 3 23.12 2.79 -7.89
N ILE A 4 22.04 2.04 -7.63
CA ILE A 4 20.93 2.45 -6.76
C ILE A 4 20.89 1.53 -5.54
N PHE A 5 20.79 2.09 -4.36
CA PHE A 5 20.60 1.38 -3.11
C PHE A 5 19.17 1.55 -2.62
N LEU A 6 18.38 0.49 -2.68
CA LEU A 6 16.99 0.45 -2.23
C LEU A 6 16.94 0.10 -0.74
N LEU A 7 16.61 1.05 0.10
CA LEU A 7 16.48 0.84 1.55
C LEU A 7 15.04 0.47 1.91
N ASN A 8 14.87 -0.69 2.55
CA ASN A 8 13.58 -1.20 3.00
C ASN A 8 13.66 -1.75 4.43
N TYR A 9 12.54 -1.64 5.20
CA TYR A 9 12.49 -2.13 6.59
C TYR A 9 11.29 -3.04 6.87
N ALA A 10 10.40 -3.19 5.90
CA ALA A 10 9.14 -3.89 6.12
C ALA A 10 9.27 -5.41 5.96
N PRO A 11 8.42 -6.21 6.63
CA PRO A 11 8.42 -7.65 6.46
C PRO A 11 7.94 -8.05 5.05
N PRO A 12 8.36 -9.22 4.53
CA PRO A 12 8.04 -9.69 3.18
C PRO A 12 6.54 -9.73 2.83
N SER A 13 5.67 -9.88 3.83
CA SER A 13 4.21 -9.89 3.64
C SER A 13 3.59 -8.51 3.43
N SER A 14 4.32 -7.42 3.71
CA SER A 14 3.78 -6.06 3.63
C SER A 14 3.76 -5.52 2.20
N SER A 15 2.80 -4.62 1.91
CA SER A 15 2.73 -3.86 0.66
C SER A 15 3.99 -3.02 0.42
N ILE A 16 4.59 -2.49 1.48
CA ILE A 16 5.82 -1.71 1.43
C ILE A 16 6.99 -2.55 0.92
N TYR A 17 7.15 -3.77 1.44
CA TYR A 17 8.19 -4.69 0.96
C TYR A 17 7.95 -5.07 -0.51
N LYS A 18 6.70 -5.40 -0.86
CA LYS A 18 6.33 -5.73 -2.24
C LYS A 18 6.65 -4.58 -3.20
N TYR A 19 6.40 -3.34 -2.81
CA TYR A 19 6.76 -2.17 -3.60
C TYR A 19 8.28 -2.06 -3.83
N SER A 20 9.08 -2.18 -2.77
CA SER A 20 10.54 -2.19 -2.86
C SER A 20 11.05 -3.32 -3.76
N GLN A 21 10.44 -4.50 -3.65
CA GLN A 21 10.75 -5.66 -4.49
C GLN A 21 10.43 -5.40 -5.97
N ARG A 22 9.30 -4.76 -6.26
CA ARG A 22 8.93 -4.37 -7.64
C ARG A 22 9.92 -3.38 -8.25
N ILE A 23 10.39 -2.39 -7.47
CA ILE A 23 11.46 -1.50 -7.95
C ILE A 23 12.72 -2.32 -8.28
N TYR A 24 13.11 -3.24 -7.39
CA TYR A 24 14.29 -4.07 -7.61
C TYR A 24 14.14 -4.95 -8.86
N GLU A 25 13.01 -5.57 -9.08
CA GLU A 25 12.71 -6.37 -10.28
C GLU A 25 12.90 -5.56 -11.58
N CYS A 26 12.48 -4.28 -11.56
CA CYS A 26 12.64 -3.40 -12.73
C CYS A 26 14.07 -2.87 -12.94
N THR A 27 14.91 -2.89 -11.91
CA THR A 27 16.22 -2.20 -11.87
C THR A 27 17.36 -3.11 -11.46
N SER A 28 17.17 -4.44 -11.49
CA SER A 28 18.10 -5.43 -10.94
C SER A 28 19.52 -5.37 -11.51
N GLU A 29 19.68 -4.89 -12.74
CA GLU A 29 20.99 -4.76 -13.39
C GLU A 29 21.89 -3.71 -12.72
N TYR A 30 21.28 -2.70 -12.05
CA TYR A 30 22.02 -1.58 -11.47
C TYR A 30 21.55 -1.18 -10.06
N SER A 31 20.68 -1.97 -9.47
CA SER A 31 20.18 -1.72 -8.10
C SER A 31 20.58 -2.82 -7.12
N GLU A 32 20.58 -2.48 -5.85
CA GLU A 32 20.88 -3.36 -4.75
C GLU A 32 19.93 -3.11 -3.59
N GLN A 33 19.26 -4.17 -3.12
CA GLN A 33 18.37 -4.06 -1.95
C GLN A 33 19.14 -4.19 -0.65
N ILE A 34 18.81 -3.29 0.28
CA ILE A 34 19.26 -3.34 1.68
C ILE A 34 18.03 -3.42 2.56
N ASN A 35 17.79 -4.60 3.11
CA ASN A 35 16.62 -4.88 3.93
C ASN A 35 16.97 -4.90 5.40
N LEU A 36 16.18 -4.20 6.22
CA LEU A 36 16.17 -4.32 7.65
C LEU A 36 14.93 -5.12 8.06
N ARG A 37 15.12 -6.27 8.71
CA ARG A 37 14.02 -7.13 9.12
C ARG A 37 14.22 -7.63 10.55
N TYR A 38 13.12 -7.91 11.24
CA TYR A 38 13.14 -8.58 12.52
C TYR A 38 13.20 -10.10 12.31
N SER A 39 14.16 -10.75 12.95
CA SER A 39 14.30 -12.21 12.91
C SER A 39 13.64 -12.85 14.13
N ASN A 40 12.63 -13.67 13.90
CA ASN A 40 12.00 -14.45 14.97
C ASN A 40 12.94 -15.54 15.55
N ARG A 41 13.94 -15.98 14.77
CA ARG A 41 14.91 -17.01 15.23
C ARG A 41 15.88 -16.45 16.23
N SER A 42 16.45 -15.26 15.97
CA SER A 42 17.42 -14.61 16.84
C SER A 42 16.78 -13.67 17.86
N ASN A 43 15.48 -13.40 17.75
CA ASN A 43 14.74 -12.38 18.49
C ASN A 43 15.40 -10.99 18.42
N LYS A 44 15.99 -10.67 17.27
CA LYS A 44 16.73 -9.44 17.00
C LYS A 44 16.37 -8.86 15.65
N TRP A 45 16.67 -7.59 15.45
CA TRP A 45 16.64 -6.97 14.14
C TRP A 45 17.89 -7.34 13.35
N GLU A 46 17.71 -7.79 12.13
CA GLU A 46 18.76 -8.15 11.20
C GLU A 46 18.75 -7.21 10.01
N GLN A 47 19.95 -6.85 9.57
CA GLN A 47 20.17 -6.09 8.36
C GLN A 47 20.83 -6.99 7.33
N THR A 48 20.21 -7.11 6.16
CA THR A 48 20.79 -7.88 5.05
C THR A 48 21.37 -6.91 4.02
N VAL A 49 22.66 -7.06 3.76
CA VAL A 49 23.39 -6.32 2.73
C VAL A 49 24.14 -7.35 1.90
N GLN A 50 23.90 -7.42 0.59
CA GLN A 50 24.47 -8.42 -0.32
C GLN A 50 24.34 -9.87 0.19
N GLY A 51 23.18 -10.23 0.73
CA GLY A 51 22.94 -11.55 1.29
C GLY A 51 23.63 -11.82 2.66
N ARG A 52 24.48 -10.90 3.16
CA ARG A 52 25.09 -11.01 4.51
C ARG A 52 24.15 -10.43 5.54
N ILE A 53 24.00 -11.14 6.65
CA ILE A 53 23.15 -10.75 7.77
C ILE A 53 24.00 -10.05 8.83
N PHE A 54 23.56 -8.85 9.25
CA PHE A 54 24.16 -8.10 10.34
C PHE A 54 23.15 -8.00 11.49
N GLU A 55 23.54 -8.45 12.67
CA GLU A 55 22.69 -8.34 13.86
C GLU A 55 22.69 -6.93 14.44
N SER A 56 21.52 -6.48 14.89
CA SER A 56 21.39 -5.23 15.62
C SER A 56 21.55 -5.46 17.13
N PRO A 57 22.20 -4.57 17.85
CA PRO A 57 22.33 -4.66 19.31
C PRO A 57 21.00 -4.41 20.06
N VAL A 58 19.93 -4.03 19.38
CA VAL A 58 18.64 -3.68 20.01
C VAL A 58 17.71 -4.88 20.08
N LYS A 59 17.28 -5.24 21.29
CA LYS A 59 16.50 -6.45 21.58
C LYS A 59 14.97 -6.29 21.53
N ASN A 60 14.40 -5.08 21.49
CA ASN A 60 12.96 -4.87 21.63
C ASN A 60 12.29 -4.28 20.39
N VAL A 61 11.20 -4.92 19.95
CA VAL A 61 10.40 -4.64 18.72
C VAL A 61 9.74 -3.25 18.75
N LEU A 62 9.29 -2.78 19.90
CA LEU A 62 8.45 -1.58 20.02
C LEU A 62 9.20 -0.26 19.80
N SER A 63 10.49 -0.22 20.05
CA SER A 63 11.31 0.99 19.90
C SER A 63 12.04 1.09 18.55
N ALA A 64 12.11 -0.02 17.82
CA ALA A 64 12.95 -0.14 16.63
C ALA A 64 12.41 0.60 15.39
N ASN A 65 11.10 0.64 15.22
CA ASN A 65 10.50 1.11 13.96
C ASN A 65 10.68 2.60 13.67
N ILE A 66 11.01 3.43 14.64
CA ILE A 66 10.85 4.88 14.49
C ILE A 66 12.07 5.68 14.95
N LEU A 67 12.64 5.35 16.10
CA LEU A 67 13.75 6.13 16.68
C LEU A 67 15.13 5.65 16.23
N PHE A 68 15.27 4.43 15.77
CA PHE A 68 16.56 3.76 15.59
C PHE A 68 16.93 3.40 14.15
N SER A 69 16.14 3.78 13.15
CA SER A 69 16.49 3.45 11.75
C SER A 69 17.86 3.96 11.33
N SER A 70 18.29 5.11 11.84
CA SER A 70 19.65 5.64 11.59
C SER A 70 20.75 4.78 12.24
N VAL A 71 20.49 4.16 13.38
CA VAL A 71 21.42 3.24 14.05
C VAL A 71 21.43 1.90 13.34
N PHE A 72 20.25 1.40 12.97
CA PHE A 72 20.09 0.13 12.25
C PHE A 72 20.80 0.14 10.89
N PHE A 73 20.70 1.25 10.15
CA PHE A 73 21.38 1.39 8.88
C PHE A 73 22.84 1.82 8.97
N ARG A 74 23.47 1.78 10.16
CA ARG A 74 24.89 2.16 10.32
C ARG A 74 25.81 1.35 9.41
N ASN A 75 25.62 0.04 9.36
CA ASN A 75 26.39 -0.84 8.49
C ASN A 75 26.07 -0.62 7.02
N ALA A 76 24.77 -0.45 6.68
CA ALA A 76 24.36 -0.08 5.33
C ALA A 76 24.99 1.25 4.91
N ARG A 77 24.98 2.26 5.78
CA ARG A 77 25.62 3.55 5.51
C ARG A 77 27.11 3.38 5.21
N LYS A 78 27.85 2.62 6.04
CA LYS A 78 29.28 2.35 5.81
C LYS A 78 29.49 1.63 4.48
N TYR A 79 28.65 0.64 4.18
CA TYR A 79 28.69 -0.10 2.94
C TYR A 79 28.44 0.80 1.72
N ILE A 80 27.35 1.61 1.74
CA ILE A 80 27.01 2.55 0.66
C ILE A 80 28.14 3.56 0.45
N LEU A 81 28.73 4.10 1.52
CA LEU A 81 29.83 5.07 1.42
C LEU A 81 31.11 4.46 0.84
N ASN A 82 31.37 3.19 1.14
CA ASN A 82 32.54 2.46 0.62
C ASN A 82 32.32 1.88 -0.78
N SER A 83 31.07 1.70 -1.22
CA SER A 83 30.75 1.24 -2.58
C SER A 83 30.92 2.41 -3.53
N SER A 84 32.10 2.51 -4.04
CA SER A 84 32.64 3.44 -5.01
C SER A 84 31.70 4.29 -5.89
N GLY A 85 32.03 5.56 -6.02
CA GLY A 85 31.67 6.42 -7.13
C GLY A 85 30.66 7.52 -6.79
N LYS A 86 30.80 8.63 -7.51
CA LYS A 86 29.90 9.80 -7.46
C LYS A 86 28.49 9.48 -7.99
N ASP A 87 28.28 8.33 -8.62
CA ASP A 87 27.04 7.96 -9.33
C ASP A 87 26.11 7.04 -8.53
N ARG A 88 26.23 7.02 -7.20
CA ARG A 88 25.33 6.28 -6.33
C ARG A 88 24.07 7.08 -6.04
N VAL A 89 22.92 6.41 -6.01
CA VAL A 89 21.64 6.93 -5.59
C VAL A 89 21.15 6.13 -4.39
N VAL A 90 20.55 6.79 -3.39
CA VAL A 90 19.93 6.12 -2.24
C VAL A 90 18.43 6.36 -2.30
N HIS A 91 17.68 5.27 -2.46
CA HIS A 91 16.22 5.33 -2.49
C HIS A 91 15.65 4.78 -1.18
N TYR A 92 15.04 5.64 -0.40
CA TYR A 92 14.24 5.30 0.78
C TYR A 92 12.86 4.87 0.31
N THR A 93 12.59 3.58 0.26
CA THR A 93 11.36 3.05 -0.33
C THR A 93 10.10 3.29 0.48
N HIS A 94 10.23 3.94 1.65
CA HIS A 94 9.09 4.34 2.48
C HIS A 94 9.44 5.52 3.42
N GLN A 95 8.45 6.39 3.66
CA GLN A 95 8.59 7.61 4.47
C GLN A 95 8.85 7.40 5.98
N THR A 96 8.70 6.20 6.50
CA THR A 96 9.01 5.93 7.91
C THR A 96 10.49 5.68 8.18
N LEU A 97 11.30 5.48 7.13
CA LEU A 97 12.74 5.39 7.26
C LEU A 97 13.32 6.74 7.68
N SER A 98 14.28 6.75 8.61
CA SER A 98 15.03 7.98 8.93
C SER A 98 16.15 8.17 7.91
N PRO A 99 16.17 9.31 7.18
CA PRO A 99 17.19 9.54 6.17
C PRO A 99 18.57 9.74 6.81
N PHE A 100 19.61 9.28 6.13
CA PHE A 100 20.99 9.55 6.49
C PHE A 100 21.35 11.04 6.27
N LYS A 101 22.38 11.51 6.97
CA LYS A 101 22.95 12.83 6.74
C LYS A 101 24.00 12.78 5.64
N PHE A 102 23.62 12.45 4.40
CA PHE A 102 24.51 12.60 3.25
C PHE A 102 23.69 12.82 1.98
N ASP A 103 24.32 13.38 1.00
CA ASP A 103 23.90 13.71 -0.35
C ASP A 103 22.38 13.75 -0.62
N LEU A 104 21.75 14.86 -0.26
CA LEU A 104 20.32 15.06 -0.42
C LEU A 104 19.90 15.18 -1.90
N GLU A 105 20.85 15.55 -2.79
CA GLU A 105 20.62 15.65 -4.23
C GLU A 105 20.65 14.31 -4.95
N ARG A 106 21.30 13.31 -4.35
CA ARG A 106 21.37 11.94 -4.88
C ARG A 106 20.60 10.95 -4.02
N SER A 107 19.58 11.45 -3.33
CA SER A 107 18.66 10.64 -2.56
C SER A 107 17.21 10.89 -2.99
N VAL A 108 16.42 9.83 -2.98
CA VAL A 108 14.99 9.89 -3.25
C VAL A 108 14.22 9.15 -2.16
N VAL A 109 13.00 9.59 -1.87
CA VAL A 109 12.08 8.89 -0.98
C VAL A 109 10.76 8.61 -1.67
N SER A 110 10.23 7.41 -1.48
CA SER A 110 8.84 7.10 -1.82
C SER A 110 7.92 7.36 -0.65
N ILE A 111 6.91 8.18 -0.86
CA ILE A 111 5.86 8.51 0.10
C ILE A 111 4.56 7.87 -0.36
N HIS A 112 4.09 6.89 0.40
CA HIS A 112 2.99 6.00 0.01
C HIS A 112 1.61 6.48 0.45
N ASP A 113 1.54 7.10 1.63
CA ASP A 113 0.29 7.59 2.21
C ASP A 113 0.44 9.08 2.52
N ASN A 114 -0.68 9.78 2.61
CA ASN A 114 -0.68 11.10 3.23
C ASN A 114 -0.11 10.95 4.65
N PRO A 115 1.03 11.59 4.94
CA PRO A 115 1.75 11.38 6.19
C PRO A 115 0.95 11.72 7.45
N TYR A 116 -0.11 12.49 7.30
CA TYR A 116 -0.98 12.94 8.39
C TYR A 116 -2.20 12.05 8.61
N THR A 117 -2.47 11.08 7.71
CA THR A 117 -3.56 10.11 7.86
C THR A 117 -3.52 9.41 9.21
N GLY A 118 -2.36 8.91 9.60
CA GLY A 118 -2.17 8.28 10.92
C GLY A 118 -2.42 9.23 12.10
N LEU A 119 -2.25 10.54 11.91
CA LEU A 119 -2.53 11.55 12.93
C LEU A 119 -4.03 11.86 13.02
N LYS A 120 -4.73 11.84 11.89
CA LYS A 120 -6.15 12.15 11.80
C LYS A 120 -7.06 10.98 12.27
N TYR A 121 -6.74 9.77 11.81
CA TYR A 121 -7.59 8.60 12.04
C TYR A 121 -7.03 7.62 13.09
N GLY A 122 -5.80 7.82 13.56
CA GLY A 122 -5.10 6.89 14.43
C GLY A 122 -4.44 5.73 13.65
N VAL A 123 -3.47 5.09 14.27
CA VAL A 123 -2.75 3.94 13.71
C VAL A 123 -3.28 2.62 14.25
N TYR A 124 -3.95 2.68 15.39
CA TYR A 124 -4.44 1.52 16.13
C TYR A 124 -5.98 1.48 16.13
N THR A 125 -6.52 0.27 16.17
CA THR A 125 -7.96 0.04 16.32
C THR A 125 -8.49 0.59 17.65
N SER A 126 -9.77 0.94 17.67
CA SER A 126 -10.48 1.51 18.84
C SER A 126 -10.37 0.68 20.13
N ASP A 127 -10.05 -0.61 20.01
CA ASP A 127 -10.00 -1.55 21.13
C ASP A 127 -8.71 -1.46 21.98
N ARG A 128 -7.71 -0.69 21.52
CA ARG A 128 -6.41 -0.50 22.19
C ARG A 128 -6.21 0.97 22.58
N GLN A 129 -6.94 1.46 23.57
CA GLN A 129 -6.82 2.83 24.09
C GLN A 129 -6.21 2.90 25.50
N ASN A 130 -5.27 2.03 25.82
CA ASN A 130 -4.56 2.16 27.10
C ASN A 130 -3.52 3.30 27.07
N THR A 131 -3.01 3.66 28.23
CA THR A 131 -2.03 4.76 28.39
C THR A 131 -0.76 4.54 27.58
N ILE A 132 -0.34 3.28 27.42
CA ILE A 132 0.86 2.89 26.65
C ILE A 132 0.62 3.17 25.15
N ASP A 133 -0.56 2.82 24.61
CA ASP A 133 -0.88 3.05 23.21
C ASP A 133 -0.94 4.55 22.89
N LYS A 134 -1.47 5.38 23.80
CA LYS A 134 -1.46 6.84 23.66
C LYS A 134 -0.04 7.43 23.68
N MET A 135 0.81 6.91 24.53
CA MET A 135 2.22 7.33 24.58
C MET A 135 2.96 6.90 23.29
N MET A 136 2.77 5.68 22.86
CA MET A 136 3.36 5.14 21.60
C MET A 136 2.88 5.93 20.39
N PHE A 137 1.60 6.30 20.34
CA PHE A 137 1.07 7.16 19.27
C PHE A 137 1.71 8.55 19.25
N ARG A 138 1.95 9.17 20.42
CA ARG A 138 2.67 10.46 20.49
C ARG A 138 4.11 10.35 19.98
N LEU A 139 4.82 9.30 20.36
CA LEU A 139 6.17 9.03 19.88
C LEU A 139 6.22 8.79 18.36
N TYR A 140 5.30 8.00 17.85
CA TYR A 140 5.10 7.75 16.43
C TYR A 140 4.83 9.06 15.67
N SER A 141 3.91 9.87 16.16
CA SER A 141 3.55 11.17 15.56
C SER A 141 4.74 12.14 15.49
N ARG A 142 5.53 12.21 16.58
CA ARG A 142 6.75 13.04 16.61
C ARG A 142 7.79 12.55 15.61
N SER A 143 7.96 11.25 15.50
CA SER A 143 8.92 10.65 14.58
C SER A 143 8.54 10.87 13.12
N ILE A 144 7.24 10.72 12.76
CA ILE A 144 6.75 11.05 11.42
C ILE A 144 7.05 12.51 11.09
N LYS A 145 6.66 13.43 11.96
CA LYS A 145 6.92 14.87 11.75
C LYS A 145 8.42 15.17 11.58
N HIS A 146 9.26 14.55 12.39
CA HIS A 146 10.71 14.69 12.30
C HIS A 146 11.25 14.16 10.95
N ASN A 147 10.83 12.98 10.53
CA ASN A 147 11.26 12.41 9.26
C ASN A 147 10.77 13.24 8.07
N LEU A 148 9.53 13.70 8.08
CA LEU A 148 8.99 14.57 7.04
C LEU A 148 9.78 15.86 6.89
N ALA A 149 10.09 16.52 8.01
CA ALA A 149 10.93 17.73 8.00
C ALA A 149 12.33 17.50 7.40
N ARG A 150 12.84 16.26 7.51
CA ARG A 150 14.10 15.86 6.86
C ARG A 150 13.91 15.56 5.38
N TYR A 151 12.81 14.88 4.99
CA TYR A 151 12.49 14.60 3.60
C TYR A 151 12.15 15.86 2.80
N MET A 152 11.61 16.89 3.44
CA MET A 152 11.43 18.22 2.80
C MET A 152 12.76 18.84 2.30
N LYS A 153 13.91 18.37 2.78
CA LYS A 153 15.24 18.80 2.31
C LYS A 153 15.77 17.99 1.12
N PHE A 154 15.13 16.90 0.75
CA PHE A 154 15.51 16.13 -0.43
C PHE A 154 15.12 16.90 -1.69
N LYS A 155 15.91 16.75 -2.74
CA LYS A 155 15.53 17.31 -4.05
C LYS A 155 14.40 16.50 -4.67
N TYR A 156 14.41 15.19 -4.55
CA TYR A 156 13.53 14.25 -5.25
C TYR A 156 12.64 13.45 -4.33
N VAL A 157 11.34 13.40 -4.68
CA VAL A 157 10.32 12.61 -3.99
C VAL A 157 9.50 11.86 -5.02
N ILE A 158 9.22 10.58 -4.78
CA ILE A 158 8.24 9.78 -5.51
C ILE A 158 6.98 9.65 -4.65
N THR A 159 5.81 9.81 -5.25
CA THR A 159 4.52 9.53 -4.60
C THR A 159 3.77 8.42 -5.32
N THR A 160 2.91 7.70 -4.60
CA THR A 160 2.13 6.59 -5.13
C THR A 160 0.85 7.04 -5.83
N SER A 161 0.50 8.33 -5.73
CA SER A 161 -0.67 8.92 -6.38
C SER A 161 -0.52 10.45 -6.46
N ASP A 162 -1.27 11.08 -7.35
CA ASP A 162 -1.35 12.54 -7.41
C ASP A 162 -2.07 13.12 -6.19
N TYR A 163 -3.00 12.37 -5.60
CA TYR A 163 -3.60 12.71 -4.31
C TYR A 163 -2.53 12.89 -3.22
N VAL A 164 -1.60 11.94 -3.07
CA VAL A 164 -0.51 12.05 -2.10
C VAL A 164 0.41 13.20 -2.45
N LYS A 165 0.78 13.39 -3.73
CA LYS A 165 1.56 14.54 -4.22
C LYS A 165 0.93 15.86 -3.84
N ASN A 166 -0.35 16.05 -4.15
CA ASN A 166 -1.08 17.28 -3.85
C ASN A 166 -1.17 17.53 -2.34
N SER A 167 -1.34 16.47 -1.55
CA SER A 167 -1.30 16.55 -0.09
C SER A 167 0.05 17.05 0.40
N LEU A 168 1.17 16.53 -0.11
CA LEU A 168 2.50 16.98 0.27
C LEU A 168 2.73 18.45 -0.08
N ILE A 169 2.30 18.90 -1.26
CA ILE A 169 2.39 20.30 -1.68
C ILE A 169 1.61 21.22 -0.71
N LYS A 170 0.38 20.82 -0.33
CA LYS A 170 -0.43 21.54 0.68
C LYS A 170 0.29 21.64 2.03
N TYR A 171 1.09 20.63 2.40
CA TYR A 171 1.89 20.64 3.63
C TYR A 171 3.23 21.36 3.53
N GLY A 172 3.52 22.01 2.41
CA GLY A 172 4.69 22.85 2.24
C GLY A 172 5.91 22.16 1.65
N PHE A 173 5.78 20.95 1.12
CA PHE A 173 6.84 20.35 0.33
C PHE A 173 7.11 21.17 -0.93
N ARG A 174 8.39 21.43 -1.22
CA ARG A 174 8.87 22.15 -2.41
C ARG A 174 9.84 21.30 -3.24
N ASN A 175 9.88 20.01 -2.95
CA ASN A 175 10.67 19.01 -3.65
C ASN A 175 10.22 18.89 -5.11
N GLU A 176 11.05 18.32 -5.94
CA GLU A 176 10.63 17.82 -7.24
C GLU A 176 9.89 16.49 -7.03
N ILE A 177 8.54 16.54 -7.05
CA ILE A 177 7.67 15.41 -6.73
C ILE A 177 7.17 14.78 -8.03
N THR A 178 7.47 13.49 -8.20
CA THR A 178 6.99 12.68 -9.34
C THR A 178 6.03 11.63 -8.85
N THR A 179 4.86 11.50 -9.47
CA THR A 179 3.91 10.41 -9.22
C THR A 179 4.31 9.20 -10.05
N ILE A 180 4.48 8.04 -9.39
CA ILE A 180 4.66 6.73 -10.03
C ILE A 180 3.72 5.76 -9.32
N TYR A 181 2.66 5.34 -10.01
CA TYR A 181 1.67 4.43 -9.45
C TYR A 181 2.30 3.07 -9.13
N PRO A 182 2.03 2.49 -7.94
CA PRO A 182 2.44 1.13 -7.62
C PRO A 182 1.82 0.12 -8.58
N PRO A 183 2.55 -0.91 -9.00
CA PRO A 183 2.01 -1.89 -9.91
C PRO A 183 1.07 -2.86 -9.21
N VAL A 184 -0.01 -3.23 -9.89
CA VAL A 184 -0.81 -4.40 -9.54
C VAL A 184 0.02 -5.66 -9.80
N GLY A 185 -0.14 -6.67 -8.96
CA GLY A 185 0.58 -7.93 -9.14
C GLY A 185 0.12 -8.68 -10.39
N ASN A 186 1.06 -9.30 -11.11
CA ASN A 186 0.79 -10.02 -12.36
C ASN A 186 -0.18 -11.21 -12.21
N GLN A 187 -0.45 -11.65 -10.99
CA GLN A 187 -1.44 -12.68 -10.70
C GLN A 187 -2.89 -12.22 -10.89
N PHE A 188 -3.17 -10.92 -10.85
CA PHE A 188 -4.51 -10.40 -11.06
C PHE A 188 -4.82 -10.38 -12.56
N VAL A 189 -5.66 -11.32 -12.96
CA VAL A 189 -6.16 -11.47 -14.32
C VAL A 189 -7.64 -11.86 -14.28
N PRO A 190 -8.46 -11.48 -15.25
CA PRO A 190 -9.80 -12.00 -15.39
C PRO A 190 -9.79 -13.53 -15.54
N ILE A 191 -10.68 -14.22 -14.83
CA ILE A 191 -10.87 -15.68 -14.93
C ILE A 191 -12.33 -15.93 -15.28
N GLU A 192 -12.58 -16.73 -16.31
CA GLU A 192 -13.91 -17.18 -16.66
C GLU A 192 -14.40 -18.33 -15.76
N GLY A 193 -15.72 -18.54 -15.72
CA GLY A 193 -16.31 -19.63 -14.96
C GLY A 193 -16.46 -19.31 -13.47
N LYS A 194 -17.01 -18.17 -13.13
CA LYS A 194 -17.28 -17.69 -11.75
C LYS A 194 -17.88 -18.78 -10.84
N GLU A 195 -18.85 -19.56 -11.33
CA GLU A 195 -19.52 -20.61 -10.56
C GLU A 195 -18.54 -21.71 -10.13
N LYS A 196 -17.63 -22.11 -11.02
CA LYS A 196 -16.60 -23.11 -10.71
C LYS A 196 -15.63 -22.57 -9.67
N ILE A 197 -15.25 -21.31 -9.76
CA ILE A 197 -14.36 -20.66 -8.78
C ILE A 197 -15.05 -20.62 -7.41
N ARG A 198 -16.35 -20.29 -7.36
CA ARG A 198 -17.13 -20.32 -6.11
C ARG A 198 -17.16 -21.70 -5.48
N GLU A 199 -17.33 -22.73 -6.29
CA GLU A 199 -17.28 -24.14 -5.81
C GLU A 199 -15.91 -24.48 -5.21
N GLU A 200 -14.82 -24.18 -5.93
CA GLU A 200 -13.45 -24.42 -5.46
C GLU A 200 -13.16 -23.70 -4.13
N LEU A 201 -13.66 -22.48 -3.97
CA LEU A 201 -13.49 -21.67 -2.76
C LEU A 201 -14.55 -21.94 -1.67
N LYS A 202 -15.51 -22.86 -1.92
CA LYS A 202 -16.65 -23.16 -1.04
C LYS A 202 -17.49 -21.91 -0.72
N LEU A 203 -17.67 -21.04 -1.70
CA LEU A 203 -18.49 -19.85 -1.62
C LEU A 203 -19.93 -20.14 -2.07
N PRO A 204 -20.95 -19.48 -1.50
CA PRO A 204 -22.35 -19.66 -1.91
C PRO A 204 -22.55 -19.22 -3.36
N ARG A 205 -23.31 -20.02 -4.14
CA ARG A 205 -23.62 -19.73 -5.54
C ARG A 205 -24.88 -18.89 -5.70
N ASP A 206 -25.78 -18.99 -4.74
CA ASP A 206 -27.11 -18.36 -4.70
C ASP A 206 -27.07 -16.94 -4.08
N LYS A 207 -25.89 -16.43 -3.70
CA LYS A 207 -25.73 -15.13 -3.05
C LYS A 207 -24.93 -14.15 -3.86
N ARG A 208 -25.22 -12.86 -3.63
CA ARG A 208 -24.43 -11.72 -4.11
C ARG A 208 -23.23 -11.52 -3.18
N LEU A 209 -22.03 -11.72 -3.68
CA LEU A 209 -20.82 -11.72 -2.89
C LEU A 209 -20.14 -10.34 -2.92
N LEU A 210 -20.11 -9.68 -1.77
CA LEU A 210 -19.41 -8.42 -1.58
C LEU A 210 -17.99 -8.69 -1.06
N LEU A 211 -16.98 -8.24 -1.79
CA LEU A 211 -15.57 -8.42 -1.40
C LEU A 211 -15.09 -7.22 -0.59
N SER A 212 -14.45 -7.46 0.53
CA SER A 212 -13.72 -6.43 1.30
C SER A 212 -12.31 -6.91 1.61
N VAL A 213 -11.31 -6.14 1.15
CA VAL A 213 -9.87 -6.44 1.33
C VAL A 213 -9.23 -5.27 2.06
N SER A 214 -8.94 -5.41 3.35
CA SER A 214 -8.25 -4.37 4.11
C SER A 214 -7.78 -4.86 5.48
N THR A 215 -6.85 -4.11 6.08
CA THR A 215 -6.57 -4.19 7.52
C THR A 215 -7.73 -3.60 8.33
N ASP A 216 -7.64 -3.69 9.67
CA ASP A 216 -8.63 -3.16 10.61
C ASP A 216 -8.32 -1.74 11.11
N GLN A 217 -7.51 -0.98 10.36
CA GLN A 217 -7.19 0.40 10.71
C GLN A 217 -8.45 1.29 10.69
N PRO A 218 -8.59 2.28 11.60
CA PRO A 218 -9.78 3.13 11.69
C PRO A 218 -10.16 3.83 10.38
N ARG A 219 -9.17 4.23 9.57
CA ARG A 219 -9.39 4.86 8.26
C ARG A 219 -10.10 3.96 7.24
N LYS A 220 -10.11 2.64 7.46
CA LYS A 220 -10.80 1.67 6.59
C LYS A 220 -12.31 1.61 6.81
N ASN A 221 -12.81 2.29 7.85
CA ASN A 221 -14.22 2.50 8.11
C ASN A 221 -15.07 1.22 8.13
N LEU A 222 -14.52 0.15 8.75
CA LEU A 222 -15.20 -1.14 8.80
C LEU A 222 -16.54 -1.08 9.54
N LYS A 223 -16.75 -0.07 10.43
CA LYS A 223 -18.03 0.14 11.10
C LYS A 223 -19.16 0.44 10.11
N LEU A 224 -18.90 1.25 9.07
CA LEU A 224 -19.89 1.51 8.02
C LEU A 224 -20.22 0.24 7.24
N LEU A 225 -19.23 -0.59 6.95
CA LEU A 225 -19.44 -1.89 6.30
C LEU A 225 -20.29 -2.83 7.17
N GLU A 226 -20.08 -2.84 8.47
CA GLU A 226 -20.93 -3.60 9.41
C GLU A 226 -22.39 -3.07 9.45
N GLN A 227 -22.58 -1.78 9.38
CA GLN A 227 -23.90 -1.16 9.29
C GLN A 227 -24.59 -1.54 7.97
N LEU A 228 -23.88 -1.48 6.84
CA LEU A 228 -24.40 -1.93 5.56
C LEU A 228 -24.87 -3.39 5.62
N MET A 229 -24.03 -4.29 6.11
CA MET A 229 -24.36 -5.74 6.16
C MET A 229 -25.55 -6.06 7.07
N LYS A 230 -25.89 -5.20 8.03
CA LYS A 230 -27.12 -5.33 8.85
C LYS A 230 -28.38 -4.86 8.13
N ARG A 231 -28.25 -4.01 7.11
CA ARG A 231 -29.37 -3.47 6.30
C ARG A 231 -29.70 -4.34 5.09
N LEU A 232 -28.65 -4.88 4.46
CA LEU A 232 -28.82 -5.76 3.31
C LEU A 232 -29.54 -7.06 3.69
N ASP A 233 -30.36 -7.57 2.81
CA ASP A 233 -31.09 -8.80 2.96
C ASP A 233 -30.18 -10.04 2.92
N LYS A 234 -30.76 -11.23 3.16
CA LYS A 234 -30.00 -12.50 3.23
C LYS A 234 -29.44 -12.97 1.88
N SER A 235 -29.80 -12.33 0.76
CA SER A 235 -29.22 -12.62 -0.56
C SER A 235 -27.78 -12.12 -0.70
N PHE A 236 -27.34 -11.24 0.18
CA PHE A 236 -25.96 -10.75 0.21
C PHE A 236 -25.09 -11.53 1.19
N GLN A 237 -23.83 -11.73 0.83
CA GLN A 237 -22.82 -12.34 1.70
C GLN A 237 -21.50 -11.54 1.60
N LEU A 238 -20.93 -11.22 2.74
CA LEU A 238 -19.62 -10.58 2.80
C LEU A 238 -18.51 -11.63 2.72
N VAL A 239 -17.60 -11.47 1.76
CA VAL A 239 -16.32 -12.17 1.65
C VAL A 239 -15.23 -11.21 2.10
N ARG A 240 -14.45 -11.62 3.10
CA ARG A 240 -13.46 -10.75 3.72
C ARG A 240 -12.06 -11.32 3.59
N VAL A 241 -11.11 -10.50 3.10
CA VAL A 241 -9.67 -10.77 3.19
C VAL A 241 -9.07 -9.81 4.20
N GLY A 242 -8.75 -10.33 5.39
CA GLY A 242 -8.28 -9.55 6.53
C GLY A 242 -8.84 -10.09 7.85
N LYS A 243 -8.87 -9.25 8.91
CA LYS A 243 -9.48 -9.62 10.19
C LYS A 243 -10.99 -9.83 10.00
N PRO A 244 -11.58 -10.94 10.52
CA PRO A 244 -13.02 -11.20 10.41
C PRO A 244 -13.87 -10.08 11.02
N ILE A 245 -15.00 -9.80 10.39
CA ILE A 245 -16.06 -8.93 10.91
C ILE A 245 -17.42 -9.59 10.66
N LEU A 246 -18.36 -9.44 11.60
CA LEU A 246 -19.70 -10.04 11.51
C LEU A 246 -19.66 -11.51 11.04
N ASN A 247 -20.67 -11.95 10.29
CA ASN A 247 -20.78 -13.27 9.69
C ASN A 247 -20.09 -13.33 8.29
N SER A 248 -18.91 -12.73 8.15
CA SER A 248 -18.17 -12.80 6.88
C SER A 248 -17.57 -14.18 6.63
N ILE A 249 -17.57 -14.61 5.37
CA ILE A 249 -16.69 -15.69 4.94
C ILE A 249 -15.28 -15.10 4.86
N ASN A 250 -14.38 -15.60 5.70
CA ASN A 250 -13.09 -14.95 5.92
C ASN A 250 -11.93 -15.74 5.34
N PHE A 251 -11.07 -15.05 4.61
CA PHE A 251 -9.80 -15.56 4.12
C PHE A 251 -8.64 -14.80 4.78
N SER A 252 -7.64 -15.55 5.24
CA SER A 252 -6.42 -15.00 5.83
C SER A 252 -5.19 -15.74 5.30
N ASN A 253 -4.09 -15.01 5.13
CA ASN A 253 -2.82 -15.56 4.65
C ASN A 253 -2.93 -16.36 3.33
N VAL A 254 -3.80 -15.88 2.43
CA VAL A 254 -3.99 -16.51 1.11
C VAL A 254 -2.78 -16.26 0.20
N ASP A 255 -2.49 -17.25 -0.65
CA ASP A 255 -1.48 -17.11 -1.70
C ASP A 255 -1.95 -16.22 -2.86
N GLN A 256 -1.06 -15.94 -3.80
CA GLN A 256 -1.33 -15.05 -4.93
C GLN A 256 -2.38 -15.60 -5.90
N GLN A 257 -2.49 -16.90 -6.06
CA GLN A 257 -3.49 -17.50 -6.95
C GLN A 257 -4.87 -17.46 -6.30
N THR A 258 -4.93 -17.80 -5.02
CA THR A 258 -6.17 -17.78 -4.24
C THR A 258 -6.76 -16.37 -4.15
N ILE A 259 -5.94 -15.34 -3.92
CA ILE A 259 -6.46 -13.95 -3.89
C ILE A 259 -7.07 -13.54 -5.22
N ASN A 260 -6.46 -13.88 -6.37
CA ASN A 260 -7.04 -13.61 -7.67
C ASN A 260 -8.38 -14.35 -7.88
N LYS A 261 -8.48 -15.61 -7.48
CA LYS A 261 -9.75 -16.36 -7.51
C LYS A 261 -10.84 -15.69 -6.67
N ILE A 262 -10.50 -15.17 -5.49
CA ILE A 262 -11.46 -14.46 -4.62
C ILE A 262 -12.03 -13.21 -5.33
N TYR A 263 -11.18 -12.40 -5.98
CA TYR A 263 -11.65 -11.25 -6.74
C TYR A 263 -12.58 -11.66 -7.89
N ASN A 264 -12.25 -12.72 -8.63
CA ASN A 264 -13.05 -13.23 -9.74
C ASN A 264 -14.34 -13.95 -9.29
N ALA A 265 -14.41 -14.45 -8.06
CA ALA A 265 -15.59 -15.11 -7.50
C ALA A 265 -16.65 -14.15 -6.99
N CYS A 266 -16.26 -12.92 -6.60
CA CYS A 266 -17.15 -11.93 -6.01
C CYS A 266 -17.88 -11.11 -7.09
N ASP A 267 -18.93 -10.38 -6.66
CA ASP A 267 -19.75 -9.55 -7.55
C ASP A 267 -19.37 -8.08 -7.49
N VAL A 268 -19.03 -7.56 -6.31
CA VAL A 268 -18.66 -6.15 -6.10
C VAL A 268 -17.56 -6.05 -5.06
N LEU A 269 -16.50 -5.27 -5.33
CA LEU A 269 -15.56 -4.81 -4.29
C LEU A 269 -16.21 -3.65 -3.53
N VAL A 270 -16.18 -3.69 -2.20
CA VAL A 270 -16.65 -2.61 -1.33
C VAL A 270 -15.50 -1.98 -0.55
N MET A 271 -15.31 -0.65 -0.69
CA MET A 271 -14.19 0.11 -0.13
C MET A 271 -14.66 1.38 0.60
N PRO A 272 -15.12 1.28 1.87
CA PRO A 272 -15.68 2.41 2.61
C PRO A 272 -14.63 3.31 3.28
N SER A 273 -13.40 3.30 2.82
CA SER A 273 -12.27 4.00 3.44
C SER A 273 -12.50 5.52 3.48
N PHE A 274 -12.14 6.16 4.59
CA PHE A 274 -12.09 7.62 4.68
C PHE A 274 -10.89 8.23 3.95
N GLU A 275 -9.82 7.46 3.80
CA GLU A 275 -8.58 7.93 3.18
C GLU A 275 -7.68 6.75 2.77
N GLU A 276 -7.04 6.89 1.61
CA GLU A 276 -6.06 5.95 1.06
C GLU A 276 -4.88 6.70 0.42
N GLY A 277 -3.72 6.07 0.39
CA GLY A 277 -2.59 6.61 -0.34
C GLY A 277 -2.62 6.22 -1.82
N PHE A 278 -3.06 4.98 -2.11
CA PHE A 278 -3.27 4.48 -3.47
C PHE A 278 -4.56 3.68 -3.57
N GLY A 279 -4.81 2.71 -2.68
CA GLY A 279 -6.00 1.87 -2.79
C GLY A 279 -5.76 0.63 -3.66
N SER A 280 -4.70 -0.13 -3.37
CA SER A 280 -4.35 -1.34 -4.13
C SER A 280 -5.54 -2.28 -4.41
N PRO A 281 -6.46 -2.55 -3.46
CA PRO A 281 -7.61 -3.40 -3.74
C PRO A 281 -8.51 -2.86 -4.86
N VAL A 282 -8.63 -1.55 -5.00
CA VAL A 282 -9.38 -0.93 -6.10
C VAL A 282 -8.67 -1.16 -7.43
N ALA A 283 -7.36 -0.92 -7.49
CA ALA A 283 -6.57 -1.17 -8.70
C ALA A 283 -6.58 -2.66 -9.10
N GLU A 284 -6.54 -3.57 -8.12
CA GLU A 284 -6.68 -5.02 -8.31
C GLU A 284 -8.07 -5.39 -8.89
N ALA A 285 -9.14 -4.78 -8.36
CA ALA A 285 -10.49 -4.98 -8.87
C ALA A 285 -10.64 -4.47 -10.31
N LEU A 286 -10.10 -3.30 -10.64
CA LEU A 286 -10.09 -2.79 -12.01
C LEU A 286 -9.42 -3.78 -12.96
N THR A 287 -8.32 -4.41 -12.54
CA THR A 287 -7.55 -5.33 -13.38
C THR A 287 -8.32 -6.61 -13.72
N VAL A 288 -9.15 -7.11 -12.81
CA VAL A 288 -9.98 -8.29 -13.07
C VAL A 288 -11.36 -7.96 -13.60
N GLY A 289 -11.70 -6.66 -13.73
CA GLY A 289 -13.04 -6.22 -14.15
C GLY A 289 -14.11 -6.40 -13.08
N LEU A 290 -13.75 -6.45 -11.79
CA LEU A 290 -14.70 -6.54 -10.68
C LEU A 290 -15.28 -5.15 -10.37
N PRO A 291 -16.61 -4.93 -10.46
CA PRO A 291 -17.26 -3.68 -10.10
C PRO A 291 -16.84 -3.16 -8.72
N VAL A 292 -16.66 -1.85 -8.58
CA VAL A 292 -16.19 -1.19 -7.37
C VAL A 292 -17.25 -0.25 -6.82
N ALA A 293 -17.71 -0.49 -5.60
CA ALA A 293 -18.45 0.47 -4.78
C ALA A 293 -17.50 1.05 -3.73
N CYS A 294 -17.17 2.33 -3.84
CA CYS A 294 -16.15 2.96 -3.00
C CYS A 294 -16.57 4.35 -2.51
N SER A 295 -15.95 4.76 -1.41
CA SER A 295 -16.15 6.12 -0.87
C SER A 295 -15.87 7.19 -1.92
N ASP A 296 -16.66 8.26 -1.89
CA ASP A 296 -16.47 9.46 -2.72
C ASP A 296 -15.28 10.27 -2.17
N ILE A 297 -14.06 9.85 -2.52
CA ILE A 297 -12.81 10.49 -2.12
C ILE A 297 -11.87 10.64 -3.31
N GLU A 298 -11.03 11.68 -3.28
CA GLU A 298 -10.17 12.11 -4.38
C GLU A 298 -9.34 10.97 -4.99
N ILE A 299 -8.75 10.12 -4.16
CA ILE A 299 -7.91 9.01 -4.63
C ILE A 299 -8.70 7.95 -5.42
N PHE A 300 -9.95 7.69 -5.08
CA PHE A 300 -10.74 6.72 -5.83
C PHE A 300 -11.24 7.30 -7.17
N HIS A 301 -11.48 8.60 -7.24
CA HIS A 301 -11.68 9.28 -8.54
C HIS A 301 -10.42 9.25 -9.41
N GLU A 302 -9.23 9.41 -8.81
CA GLU A 302 -7.96 9.28 -9.51
C GLU A 302 -7.79 7.87 -10.12
N LEU A 303 -8.14 6.81 -9.38
CA LEU A 303 -8.03 5.43 -9.85
C LEU A 303 -9.12 5.04 -10.84
N CYS A 304 -10.37 5.28 -10.50
CA CYS A 304 -11.53 4.76 -11.23
C CYS A 304 -12.10 5.74 -12.26
N GLY A 305 -11.86 7.06 -12.11
CA GLY A 305 -12.55 8.09 -12.90
C GLY A 305 -14.05 8.01 -12.66
N LYS A 306 -14.84 7.84 -13.75
CA LYS A 306 -16.29 7.65 -13.68
C LYS A 306 -16.75 6.18 -13.66
N TYR A 307 -15.80 5.24 -13.54
CA TYR A 307 -16.07 3.81 -13.71
C TYR A 307 -16.16 3.08 -12.36
N ALA A 308 -16.72 3.73 -11.34
CA ALA A 308 -17.04 3.14 -10.04
C ALA A 308 -18.38 3.68 -9.54
N PHE A 309 -18.94 3.04 -8.54
CA PHE A 309 -20.15 3.43 -7.84
C PHE A 309 -19.75 4.12 -6.55
N TYR A 310 -19.84 5.44 -6.50
CA TYR A 310 -19.37 6.27 -5.40
C TYR A 310 -20.44 6.46 -4.34
N PHE A 311 -20.02 6.60 -3.07
CA PHE A 311 -20.91 6.91 -1.94
C PHE A 311 -20.22 7.78 -0.89
N ASP A 312 -21.01 8.55 -0.14
CA ASP A 312 -20.51 9.30 1.03
C ASP A 312 -20.05 8.31 2.13
N PRO A 313 -18.76 8.33 2.55
CA PRO A 313 -18.23 7.46 3.60
C PRO A 313 -18.87 7.66 4.98
N ASN A 314 -19.75 8.62 5.13
CA ASN A 314 -20.50 8.88 6.36
C ASN A 314 -21.97 8.44 6.28
N SER A 315 -22.46 7.99 5.11
CA SER A 315 -23.85 7.58 4.88
C SER A 315 -23.96 6.10 4.54
N VAL A 316 -24.59 5.33 5.41
CA VAL A 316 -24.88 3.91 5.14
C VAL A 316 -25.98 3.74 4.08
N GLU A 317 -26.91 4.68 3.98
CA GLU A 317 -27.97 4.72 2.98
C GLU A 317 -27.40 4.91 1.57
N ASP A 318 -26.46 5.82 1.44
CA ASP A 318 -25.75 6.06 0.18
C ASP A 318 -24.89 4.87 -0.23
N PHE A 319 -24.23 4.24 0.76
CA PHE A 319 -23.45 3.02 0.55
C PHE A 319 -24.35 1.86 0.08
N GLU A 320 -25.52 1.66 0.70
CA GLU A 320 -26.49 0.64 0.30
C GLU A 320 -26.97 0.86 -1.14
N ARG A 321 -27.34 2.10 -1.51
CA ARG A 321 -27.73 2.47 -2.87
C ARG A 321 -26.62 2.17 -3.88
N SER A 322 -25.38 2.57 -3.56
CA SER A 322 -24.21 2.36 -4.42
C SER A 322 -23.96 0.87 -4.67
N VAL A 323 -24.00 0.04 -3.63
CA VAL A 323 -23.82 -1.42 -3.75
C VAL A 323 -24.94 -2.06 -4.54
N THR A 324 -26.20 -1.70 -4.29
CA THR A 324 -27.35 -2.23 -5.04
C THR A 324 -27.24 -1.89 -6.51
N THR A 325 -26.94 -0.63 -6.83
CA THR A 325 -26.71 -0.19 -8.21
C THR A 325 -25.56 -0.95 -8.88
N ALA A 326 -24.46 -1.18 -8.15
CA ALA A 326 -23.31 -1.92 -8.67
C ALA A 326 -23.68 -3.37 -9.01
N VAL A 327 -24.46 -4.03 -8.14
CA VAL A 327 -24.92 -5.41 -8.35
C VAL A 327 -25.90 -5.54 -9.53
N GLU A 328 -26.71 -4.53 -9.77
CA GLU A 328 -27.64 -4.48 -10.92
C GLU A 328 -26.94 -4.19 -12.26
N ASN A 329 -25.68 -3.70 -12.20
CA ASN A 329 -24.93 -3.24 -13.37
C ASN A 329 -23.51 -3.82 -13.43
N LEU A 330 -23.37 -5.15 -13.21
CA LEU A 330 -22.07 -5.83 -13.05
C LEU A 330 -21.11 -5.62 -14.24
N ASP A 331 -21.63 -5.60 -15.47
CA ASP A 331 -20.80 -5.48 -16.67
C ASP A 331 -20.70 -4.06 -17.22
N LEU A 332 -21.39 -3.09 -16.60
CA LEU A 332 -21.51 -1.72 -17.13
C LEU A 332 -20.16 -1.06 -17.46
N TYR A 333 -19.16 -1.26 -16.61
CA TYR A 333 -17.86 -0.62 -16.74
C TYR A 333 -16.70 -1.59 -16.94
N LYS A 334 -16.95 -2.89 -17.07
CA LYS A 334 -15.93 -3.94 -17.05
C LYS A 334 -14.76 -3.67 -18.01
N ASP A 335 -15.03 -3.47 -19.28
CA ASP A 335 -13.96 -3.26 -20.27
C ASP A 335 -13.20 -1.96 -20.03
N LYS A 336 -13.88 -0.90 -19.60
CA LYS A 336 -13.27 0.39 -19.29
C LYS A 336 -12.42 0.34 -18.01
N MET A 337 -12.81 -0.46 -17.06
CA MET A 337 -12.03 -0.72 -15.85
C MET A 337 -10.73 -1.46 -16.19
N ILE A 338 -10.82 -2.51 -16.99
CA ILE A 338 -9.64 -3.28 -17.45
C ILE A 338 -8.72 -2.40 -18.29
N GLU A 339 -9.25 -1.62 -19.23
CA GLU A 339 -8.47 -0.66 -20.03
C GLU A 339 -7.69 0.30 -19.11
N ARG A 340 -8.38 0.89 -18.13
CA ARG A 340 -7.79 1.84 -17.17
C ARG A 340 -6.72 1.21 -16.30
N SER A 341 -6.85 -0.06 -15.94
CA SER A 341 -5.88 -0.78 -15.11
C SER A 341 -4.49 -0.90 -15.75
N SER A 342 -4.37 -0.69 -17.06
CA SER A 342 -3.08 -0.68 -17.78
C SER A 342 -2.11 0.37 -17.22
N ASN A 343 -2.63 1.48 -16.66
CA ASN A 343 -1.82 2.50 -15.98
C ASN A 343 -1.11 1.96 -14.73
N PHE A 344 -1.61 0.87 -14.16
CA PHE A 344 -1.09 0.22 -12.94
C PHE A 344 -0.40 -1.11 -13.25
N SER A 345 -0.09 -1.37 -14.53
CA SER A 345 0.61 -2.59 -14.92
C SER A 345 2.08 -2.59 -14.48
N HIS A 346 2.64 -3.78 -14.29
CA HIS A 346 4.06 -3.93 -13.96
C HIS A 346 4.97 -3.33 -15.05
N LEU A 347 4.60 -3.48 -16.33
CA LEU A 347 5.37 -2.92 -17.45
C LEU A 347 5.37 -1.38 -17.41
N THR A 348 4.21 -0.75 -17.20
CA THR A 348 4.10 0.71 -17.06
C THR A 348 4.93 1.19 -15.87
N PHE A 349 4.86 0.50 -14.74
CA PHE A 349 5.67 0.83 -13.57
C PHE A 349 7.17 0.75 -13.84
N CYS A 350 7.65 -0.35 -14.47
CA CYS A 350 9.07 -0.51 -14.80
C CYS A 350 9.55 0.58 -15.76
N SER A 351 8.78 0.91 -16.78
CA SER A 351 9.09 2.01 -17.69
C SER A 351 9.23 3.34 -16.95
N ASN A 352 8.26 3.67 -16.11
CA ASN A 352 8.24 4.92 -15.37
C ASN A 352 9.39 5.03 -14.36
N ILE A 353 9.70 3.96 -13.61
CA ILE A 353 10.77 3.98 -12.61
C ILE A 353 12.17 4.06 -13.26
N ASN A 354 12.39 3.35 -14.37
CA ASN A 354 13.64 3.42 -15.11
C ASN A 354 13.85 4.80 -15.74
N ASN A 355 12.85 5.32 -16.42
CA ASN A 355 12.87 6.68 -16.99
C ASN A 355 13.12 7.73 -15.90
N TYR A 356 12.50 7.58 -14.74
CA TYR A 356 12.72 8.47 -13.61
C TYR A 356 14.19 8.51 -13.18
N TYR A 357 14.79 7.34 -12.95
CA TYR A 357 16.18 7.29 -12.52
C TYR A 357 17.14 7.81 -13.61
N ASP A 358 16.90 7.47 -14.85
CA ASP A 358 17.74 7.94 -15.96
C ASP A 358 17.69 9.46 -16.06
N GLN A 359 16.51 10.07 -16.07
CA GLN A 359 16.35 11.53 -16.18
C GLN A 359 16.88 12.30 -14.97
N LYS A 360 16.78 11.75 -13.75
CA LYS A 360 17.13 12.50 -12.54
C LYS A 360 18.57 12.30 -12.07
N PHE A 361 19.19 11.18 -12.41
CA PHE A 361 20.46 10.80 -11.80
C PHE A 361 21.54 10.35 -12.76
N PHE A 362 21.19 9.97 -14.00
CA PHE A 362 22.13 9.30 -14.89
C PHE A 362 22.26 9.92 -16.29
N MET A 363 21.47 10.95 -16.61
CA MET A 363 21.69 11.78 -17.81
C MET A 363 22.76 12.83 -17.62
#